data_a19633769efa47a7e3f8d61098b0cd86
#
_entry.id   a19633769efa47a7e3f8d61098b0cd86
#
_cell.length_a   1.000
_cell.length_b   1.000
_cell.length_c   1.000
_cell.angle_alpha   90.00
_cell.angle_beta   90.00
_cell.angle_gamma   90.00
#
_symmetry.space_group_name_H-M   'P 1'
#
loop_
_entity.id
_entity.type
_entity.pdbx_description
1 polymer ?
#
loop_
_entity_poly.entity_id
_entity_poly.type
_entity_poly.pdbx_seq_one_letter_code
_entity_poly.pdbx_strand_id
1 'polypeptide(L)'
;MSDLQVIKFSLQPGHDDFKLAYRLCEESRVFYNAVNACLRARYFHKSIKEYADHIYDIPEQYGINVDNDGSWYSYNWVWENIAKTVRDHLKSKNKIKLLTVKQQQQIIRKLCKDWTSYWELWKLYKTGELKDAPNIPHYKENFNGIDFTNQMINKSLVQKGIFKLSGLSQGFTIPEYLDKNTVKSGRLVVNNSKSFTVELLYEVDNVYTAPEEVPVIPEDMLVAAIDPGVDNLFTIVFSDYREALLVDGKQLKNTNNKINSKINRIQSVHDVERENLMMKTGNTKLPYITSQRVDALWEYRDRILYHDYTTITSEVVRTLCSTGVECVILGYNQGIKQRANMGKKNNRNFAYIPIKKILDNLAWKLSKAGIMVVWTEESYTSQASFIDN
;
A
#
# COMPACT_ATOMS: atom_id res chain seq x y z
N MET A 1 2.65 -3.14 21.57
CA MET A 1 3.34 -2.46 20.46
C MET A 1 2.48 -1.32 20.00
N SER A 2 3.03 -0.16 19.68
CA SER A 2 2.25 0.96 19.13
C SER A 2 2.06 0.74 17.63
N ASP A 3 0.86 1.01 17.14
CA ASP A 3 0.54 0.95 15.72
C ASP A 3 0.79 2.29 15.04
N LEU A 4 1.20 2.25 13.76
CA LEU A 4 1.37 3.44 12.94
C LEU A 4 0.11 3.69 12.10
N GLN A 5 -0.42 4.88 12.22
CA GLN A 5 -1.50 5.37 11.38
C GLN A 5 -1.04 6.46 10.43
N VAL A 6 -1.84 6.74 9.41
CA VAL A 6 -1.49 7.62 8.30
C VAL A 6 -2.58 8.66 8.05
N ILE A 7 -2.17 9.92 8.02
CA ILE A 7 -2.99 11.01 7.44
C ILE A 7 -2.45 11.32 6.05
N LYS A 8 -3.34 11.48 5.08
CA LYS A 8 -3.00 11.69 3.67
C LYS A 8 -3.40 13.08 3.20
N PHE A 9 -2.46 13.77 2.56
CA PHE A 9 -2.68 15.06 1.91
C PHE A 9 -2.41 14.90 0.41
N SER A 10 -3.39 15.28 -0.42
CA SER A 10 -3.29 15.11 -1.88
C SER A 10 -2.58 16.28 -2.53
N LEU A 11 -1.62 15.98 -3.41
CA LEU A 11 -0.95 16.94 -4.29
C LEU A 11 -1.42 16.71 -5.73
N GLN A 12 -2.46 17.41 -6.12
CA GLN A 12 -3.00 17.39 -7.48
C GLN A 12 -2.20 18.34 -8.41
N PRO A 13 -2.31 18.22 -9.74
CA PRO A 13 -1.57 19.06 -10.70
C PRO A 13 -1.70 20.57 -10.50
N GLY A 14 -2.75 21.07 -9.86
CA GLY A 14 -2.94 22.49 -9.54
C GLY A 14 -2.30 22.95 -8.22
N HIS A 15 -1.72 22.06 -7.44
CA HIS A 15 -1.08 22.42 -6.16
C HIS A 15 0.31 23.03 -6.40
N ASP A 16 0.67 24.09 -5.65
CA ASP A 16 1.94 24.80 -5.82
C ASP A 16 3.16 23.89 -5.70
N ASP A 17 3.13 22.93 -4.79
CA ASP A 17 4.20 21.96 -4.59
C ASP A 17 4.20 20.79 -5.57
N PHE A 18 3.24 20.68 -6.48
CA PHE A 18 3.16 19.57 -7.42
C PHE A 18 4.43 19.42 -8.28
N LYS A 19 4.94 20.54 -8.81
CA LYS A 19 6.18 20.54 -9.61
C LYS A 19 7.41 20.15 -8.80
N LEU A 20 7.46 20.53 -7.51
CA LEU A 20 8.56 20.14 -6.62
C LEU A 20 8.48 18.66 -6.27
N ALA A 21 7.30 18.14 -5.94
CA ALA A 21 7.07 16.73 -5.71
C ALA A 21 7.45 15.87 -6.93
N TYR A 22 7.04 16.32 -8.13
CA TYR A 22 7.42 15.69 -9.40
C TYR A 22 8.94 15.57 -9.54
N ARG A 23 9.66 16.69 -9.37
CA ARG A 23 11.12 16.72 -9.49
C ARG A 23 11.82 15.86 -8.45
N LEU A 24 11.37 15.91 -7.19
CA LEU A 24 11.93 15.09 -6.12
C LEU A 24 11.78 13.60 -6.41
N CYS A 25 10.59 13.17 -6.85
CA CYS A 25 10.33 11.76 -7.16
C CYS A 25 11.07 11.30 -8.42
N GLU A 26 11.25 12.17 -9.42
CA GLU A 26 12.06 11.89 -10.60
C GLU A 26 13.54 11.76 -10.24
N GLU A 27 14.11 12.68 -9.47
CA GLU A 27 15.48 12.57 -8.99
C GLU A 27 15.68 11.31 -8.13
N SER A 28 14.68 10.93 -7.33
CA SER A 28 14.68 9.70 -6.54
C SER A 28 14.75 8.46 -7.44
N ARG A 29 13.96 8.43 -8.53
CA ARG A 29 13.98 7.37 -9.53
C ARG A 29 15.36 7.26 -10.20
N VAL A 30 15.89 8.39 -10.66
CA VAL A 30 17.19 8.45 -11.31
C VAL A 30 18.29 7.91 -10.39
N PHE A 31 18.30 8.35 -9.13
CA PHE A 31 19.31 7.92 -8.17
C PHE A 31 19.17 6.44 -7.80
N TYR A 32 17.94 5.96 -7.53
CA TYR A 32 17.67 4.54 -7.27
C TYR A 32 18.16 3.66 -8.44
N ASN A 33 17.76 4.00 -9.66
CA ASN A 33 18.08 3.21 -10.84
C ASN A 33 19.58 3.19 -11.16
N ALA A 34 20.26 4.32 -10.98
CA ALA A 34 21.70 4.42 -11.21
C ALA A 34 22.50 3.53 -10.25
N VAL A 35 22.16 3.54 -8.95
CA VAL A 35 22.81 2.65 -7.97
C VAL A 35 22.41 1.20 -8.21
N ASN A 36 21.13 0.92 -8.54
CA ASN A 36 20.69 -0.43 -8.87
C ASN A 36 21.39 -0.99 -10.12
N ALA A 37 21.70 -0.15 -11.12
CA ALA A 37 22.47 -0.57 -12.29
C ALA A 37 23.86 -1.10 -11.89
N CYS A 38 24.54 -0.42 -10.97
CA CYS A 38 25.83 -0.88 -10.44
C CYS A 38 25.70 -2.22 -9.70
N LEU A 39 24.66 -2.39 -8.87
CA LEU A 39 24.42 -3.66 -8.16
C LEU A 39 24.08 -4.79 -9.12
N ARG A 40 23.30 -4.54 -10.16
CA ARG A 40 22.95 -5.52 -11.19
C ARG A 40 24.16 -5.92 -12.04
N ALA A 41 24.98 -4.96 -12.43
CA ALA A 41 26.24 -5.23 -13.15
C ALA A 41 27.13 -6.17 -12.33
N ARG A 42 27.27 -5.92 -11.04
CA ARG A 42 27.97 -6.79 -10.11
C ARG A 42 27.35 -8.19 -10.02
N TYR A 43 26.03 -8.28 -9.86
CA TYR A 43 25.30 -9.55 -9.79
C TYR A 43 25.54 -10.43 -11.04
N PHE A 44 25.61 -9.83 -12.24
CA PHE A 44 25.82 -10.55 -13.49
C PHE A 44 27.30 -10.69 -13.87
N HIS A 45 28.23 -10.22 -13.05
CA HIS A 45 29.67 -10.18 -13.35
C HIS A 45 29.99 -9.48 -14.68
N LYS A 46 29.27 -8.40 -14.98
CA LYS A 46 29.43 -7.59 -16.19
C LYS A 46 30.01 -6.21 -15.87
N SER A 47 30.67 -5.59 -16.85
CA SER A 47 31.04 -4.17 -16.71
C SER A 47 29.78 -3.31 -16.64
N ILE A 48 29.85 -2.17 -15.95
CA ILE A 48 28.74 -1.22 -15.90
C ILE A 48 28.40 -0.74 -17.30
N LYS A 49 29.39 -0.54 -18.16
CA LYS A 49 29.21 -0.12 -19.54
C LYS A 49 28.37 -1.10 -20.36
N GLU A 50 28.62 -2.42 -20.23
CA GLU A 50 27.82 -3.44 -20.90
C GLU A 50 26.39 -3.54 -20.39
N TYR A 51 26.13 -3.10 -19.17
CA TYR A 51 24.85 -3.30 -18.52
C TYR A 51 24.01 -2.03 -18.36
N ALA A 52 24.66 -0.87 -18.19
CA ALA A 52 24.02 0.40 -17.85
C ALA A 52 24.25 1.51 -18.88
N ASP A 53 24.92 1.23 -19.97
CA ASP A 53 25.36 2.22 -21.00
C ASP A 53 24.20 3.08 -21.55
N HIS A 54 22.97 2.57 -21.47
CA HIS A 54 21.79 3.26 -21.99
C HIS A 54 21.07 4.14 -20.96
N ILE A 55 21.45 4.06 -19.67
CA ILE A 55 20.61 4.63 -18.62
C ILE A 55 21.20 5.91 -18.04
N TYR A 56 22.52 5.99 -17.77
CA TYR A 56 23.03 7.09 -16.95
C TYR A 56 24.47 7.56 -17.24
N ASP A 57 25.15 7.09 -18.29
CA ASP A 57 26.55 7.46 -18.58
C ASP A 57 27.43 7.35 -17.31
N ILE A 58 27.33 6.20 -16.62
CA ILE A 58 28.08 5.95 -15.38
C ILE A 58 29.48 5.45 -15.77
N PRO A 59 30.58 6.12 -15.32
CA PRO A 59 31.92 5.72 -15.64
C PRO A 59 32.25 4.27 -15.24
N GLU A 60 33.00 3.56 -16.08
CA GLU A 60 33.41 2.14 -15.89
C GLU A 60 34.13 1.86 -14.56
N GLN A 61 34.87 2.84 -14.05
CA GLN A 61 35.60 2.74 -12.79
C GLN A 61 34.69 2.43 -11.58
N TYR A 62 33.39 2.51 -11.72
CA TYR A 62 32.43 2.16 -10.69
C TYR A 62 31.97 0.70 -10.77
N GLY A 63 32.37 -0.05 -11.78
CA GLY A 63 32.28 -1.50 -11.90
C GLY A 63 33.28 -2.18 -11.00
N ILE A 64 32.97 -2.32 -9.78
CA ILE A 64 33.89 -2.68 -8.72
C ILE A 64 34.22 -4.17 -8.76
N ASN A 65 35.50 -4.50 -8.90
CA ASN A 65 36.05 -5.75 -8.42
C ASN A 65 35.94 -5.78 -6.91
N VAL A 66 35.05 -6.56 -6.38
CA VAL A 66 34.93 -6.77 -4.94
C VAL A 66 34.76 -8.25 -4.65
N ASP A 67 35.58 -8.71 -3.74
CA ASP A 67 35.53 -10.06 -3.22
C ASP A 67 34.13 -10.45 -2.77
N ASN A 68 33.79 -11.74 -2.93
CA ASN A 68 32.47 -12.32 -2.68
C ASN A 68 32.20 -12.48 -1.16
N ASP A 69 32.22 -11.40 -0.40
CA ASP A 69 31.98 -11.47 1.06
C ASP A 69 30.50 -11.48 1.48
N GLY A 70 29.58 -11.54 0.52
CA GLY A 70 28.14 -11.61 0.80
C GLY A 70 27.48 -10.32 1.32
N SER A 71 28.27 -9.30 1.67
CA SER A 71 27.80 -8.03 2.25
C SER A 71 27.55 -6.91 1.21
N TRP A 72 27.85 -7.18 -0.06
CA TRP A 72 27.87 -6.19 -1.14
C TRP A 72 26.54 -5.48 -1.43
N TYR A 73 25.42 -5.98 -0.94
CA TYR A 73 24.11 -5.33 -1.00
C TYR A 73 23.67 -4.75 0.34
N SER A 74 24.51 -4.79 1.36
CA SER A 74 24.23 -4.14 2.64
C SER A 74 24.25 -2.62 2.51
N TYR A 75 23.41 -1.92 3.30
CA TYR A 75 23.30 -0.46 3.22
C TYR A 75 24.64 0.24 3.42
N ASN A 76 25.42 -0.14 4.42
CA ASN A 76 26.70 0.53 4.72
C ASN A 76 27.68 0.36 3.56
N TRP A 77 27.80 -0.86 3.04
CA TRP A 77 28.69 -1.14 1.94
C TRP A 77 28.28 -0.39 0.65
N VAL A 78 26.99 -0.45 0.25
CA VAL A 78 26.47 0.23 -0.93
C VAL A 78 26.62 1.74 -0.83
N TRP A 79 26.35 2.31 0.36
CA TRP A 79 26.48 3.75 0.56
C TRP A 79 27.92 4.24 0.41
N GLU A 80 28.88 3.54 1.04
CA GLU A 80 30.29 3.94 1.02
C GLU A 80 30.97 3.68 -0.33
N ASN A 81 30.68 2.55 -0.98
CA ASN A 81 31.43 2.11 -2.15
C ASN A 81 30.77 2.49 -3.49
N ILE A 82 29.46 2.71 -3.53
CA ILE A 82 28.73 2.99 -4.78
C ILE A 82 27.98 4.33 -4.72
N ALA A 83 27.07 4.48 -3.75
CA ALA A 83 26.06 5.51 -3.79
C ALA A 83 26.64 6.94 -3.72
N LYS A 84 27.69 7.16 -2.93
CA LYS A 84 28.38 8.47 -2.85
C LYS A 84 28.95 8.89 -4.19
N THR A 85 29.61 7.98 -4.87
CA THR A 85 30.27 8.24 -6.15
C THR A 85 29.25 8.47 -7.27
N VAL A 86 28.22 7.61 -7.33
CA VAL A 86 27.10 7.79 -8.28
C VAL A 86 26.38 9.12 -8.02
N ARG A 87 26.17 9.50 -6.76
CA ARG A 87 25.60 10.81 -6.39
C ARG A 87 26.42 11.96 -6.99
N ASP A 88 27.73 11.95 -6.77
CA ASP A 88 28.60 13.05 -7.19
C ASP A 88 28.65 13.15 -8.72
N HIS A 89 28.68 12.00 -9.41
CA HIS A 89 28.52 11.96 -10.85
C HIS A 89 27.18 12.52 -11.33
N LEU A 90 26.06 12.07 -10.77
CA LEU A 90 24.73 12.58 -11.15
C LEU A 90 24.56 14.08 -10.86
N LYS A 91 25.15 14.59 -9.78
CA LYS A 91 25.20 16.04 -9.49
C LYS A 91 26.01 16.81 -10.54
N SER A 92 27.17 16.33 -10.94
CA SER A 92 27.99 16.96 -11.98
C SER A 92 27.26 17.06 -13.32
N LYS A 93 26.40 16.08 -13.62
CA LYS A 93 25.54 16.04 -14.82
C LYS A 93 24.20 16.75 -14.63
N ASN A 94 23.97 17.46 -13.52
CA ASN A 94 22.72 18.13 -13.20
C ASN A 94 21.46 17.22 -13.19
N LYS A 95 21.63 15.91 -12.97
CA LYS A 95 20.54 14.94 -12.92
C LYS A 95 19.83 14.89 -11.58
N ILE A 96 20.54 15.21 -10.49
CA ILE A 96 19.98 15.34 -9.13
C ILE A 96 20.43 16.67 -8.50
N LYS A 97 19.49 17.45 -7.98
CA LYS A 97 19.74 18.78 -7.38
C LYS A 97 19.02 18.97 -6.05
N LEU A 98 17.78 18.48 -5.96
CA LEU A 98 16.86 18.73 -4.84
C LEU A 98 17.03 17.72 -3.71
N LEU A 99 17.46 16.50 -4.00
CA LEU A 99 17.60 15.44 -3.01
C LEU A 99 18.69 15.76 -1.98
N THR A 100 18.29 15.89 -0.74
CA THR A 100 19.22 15.99 0.40
C THR A 100 19.94 14.64 0.62
N VAL A 101 21.10 14.68 1.31
CA VAL A 101 21.84 13.45 1.64
C VAL A 101 20.99 12.47 2.43
N LYS A 102 20.17 12.93 3.38
CA LYS A 102 19.28 12.06 4.17
C LYS A 102 18.22 11.38 3.31
N GLN A 103 17.64 12.07 2.32
CA GLN A 103 16.69 11.47 1.36
C GLN A 103 17.39 10.41 0.51
N GLN A 104 18.57 10.71 0.00
CA GLN A 104 19.40 9.77 -0.77
C GLN A 104 19.69 8.50 0.06
N GLN A 105 20.04 8.65 1.33
CA GLN A 105 20.24 7.53 2.25
C GLN A 105 19.00 6.64 2.40
N GLN A 106 17.79 7.24 2.49
CA GLN A 106 16.55 6.46 2.56
C GLN A 106 16.27 5.72 1.25
N ILE A 107 16.54 6.33 0.10
CA ILE A 107 16.41 5.67 -1.21
C ILE A 107 17.32 4.43 -1.28
N ILE A 108 18.57 4.54 -0.83
CA ILE A 108 19.51 3.42 -0.82
C ILE A 108 19.11 2.35 0.21
N ARG A 109 18.61 2.72 1.39
CA ARG A 109 18.08 1.74 2.35
C ARG A 109 16.94 0.90 1.75
N LYS A 110 16.05 1.54 0.98
CA LYS A 110 14.98 0.85 0.27
C LYS A 110 15.51 -0.10 -0.79
N LEU A 111 16.48 0.37 -1.61
CA LEU A 111 17.14 -0.48 -2.62
C LEU A 111 17.82 -1.70 -1.98
N CYS A 112 18.58 -1.50 -0.92
CA CYS A 112 19.23 -2.60 -0.20
C CYS A 112 18.22 -3.59 0.39
N LYS A 113 17.08 -3.10 0.91
CA LYS A 113 15.99 -3.95 1.37
C LYS A 113 15.38 -4.78 0.22
N ASP A 114 15.19 -4.17 -0.96
CA ASP A 114 14.69 -4.88 -2.15
C ASP A 114 15.65 -6.04 -2.53
N TRP A 115 16.98 -5.82 -2.46
CA TRP A 115 17.98 -6.87 -2.69
C TRP A 115 18.01 -7.94 -1.60
N THR A 116 17.86 -7.56 -0.32
CA THR A 116 17.76 -8.51 0.80
C THR A 116 16.56 -9.42 0.61
N SER A 117 15.38 -8.86 0.31
CA SER A 117 14.16 -9.63 0.04
C SER A 117 14.33 -10.60 -1.13
N TYR A 118 15.02 -10.18 -2.20
CA TYR A 118 15.35 -11.08 -3.30
C TYR A 118 16.15 -12.31 -2.82
N TRP A 119 17.18 -12.12 -1.99
CA TRP A 119 18.02 -13.22 -1.50
C TRP A 119 17.27 -14.12 -0.52
N GLU A 120 16.38 -13.59 0.30
CA GLU A 120 15.50 -14.38 1.16
C GLU A 120 14.56 -15.26 0.33
N LEU A 121 13.90 -14.69 -0.66
CA LEU A 121 13.03 -15.45 -1.59
C LEU A 121 13.85 -16.48 -2.41
N TRP A 122 15.08 -16.16 -2.79
CA TRP A 122 15.96 -17.08 -3.50
C TRP A 122 16.32 -18.31 -2.65
N LYS A 123 16.53 -18.12 -1.34
CA LYS A 123 16.72 -19.25 -0.41
C LYS A 123 15.50 -20.16 -0.37
N LEU A 124 14.29 -19.58 -0.23
CA LEU A 124 13.03 -20.35 -0.23
C LEU A 124 12.81 -21.08 -1.57
N TYR A 125 13.20 -20.48 -2.69
CA TYR A 125 13.16 -21.15 -3.98
C TYR A 125 14.12 -22.34 -4.04
N LYS A 126 15.33 -22.20 -3.50
CA LYS A 126 16.34 -23.28 -3.44
C LYS A 126 15.93 -24.44 -2.52
N THR A 127 15.18 -24.19 -1.44
CA THR A 127 14.65 -25.22 -0.54
C THR A 127 13.36 -25.87 -1.09
N GLY A 128 12.81 -25.37 -2.21
CA GLY A 128 11.58 -25.86 -2.81
C GLY A 128 10.29 -25.35 -2.16
N GLU A 129 10.42 -24.42 -1.19
CA GLU A 129 9.28 -23.77 -0.54
C GLU A 129 8.60 -22.74 -1.46
N LEU A 130 9.35 -22.17 -2.40
CA LEU A 130 8.83 -21.27 -3.42
C LEU A 130 8.84 -21.95 -4.79
N LYS A 131 7.71 -21.94 -5.49
CA LYS A 131 7.51 -22.63 -6.76
C LYS A 131 8.24 -21.97 -7.93
N ASP A 132 8.24 -20.64 -7.98
CA ASP A 132 8.81 -19.86 -9.07
C ASP A 132 10.06 -19.10 -8.62
N ALA A 133 11.07 -19.01 -9.49
CA ALA A 133 12.29 -18.26 -9.17
C ALA A 133 11.98 -16.76 -9.01
N PRO A 134 12.46 -16.11 -7.94
CA PRO A 134 12.26 -14.68 -7.74
C PRO A 134 13.07 -13.85 -8.76
N ASN A 135 12.53 -12.68 -9.10
CA ASN A 135 13.22 -11.73 -9.95
C ASN A 135 14.09 -10.78 -9.11
N ILE A 136 15.28 -10.44 -9.64
CA ILE A 136 16.11 -9.40 -9.03
C ILE A 136 15.40 -8.05 -9.05
N PRO A 137 15.75 -7.09 -8.16
CA PRO A 137 15.11 -5.79 -8.10
C PRO A 137 15.11 -5.08 -9.45
N HIS A 138 13.90 -4.75 -9.94
CA HIS A 138 13.70 -4.09 -11.22
C HIS A 138 14.08 -2.61 -11.17
N TYR A 139 14.33 -2.01 -12.33
CA TYR A 139 14.37 -0.56 -12.46
C TYR A 139 12.98 0.03 -12.21
N LYS A 140 12.93 1.18 -11.58
CA LYS A 140 11.69 1.94 -11.43
C LYS A 140 11.39 2.64 -12.76
N GLU A 141 10.35 2.22 -13.43
CA GLU A 141 9.88 2.82 -14.69
C GLU A 141 9.19 4.17 -14.44
N ASN A 142 8.37 4.20 -13.40
CA ASN A 142 7.70 5.40 -12.93
C ASN A 142 8.48 6.08 -11.79
N PHE A 143 8.02 7.24 -11.36
CA PHE A 143 8.60 7.96 -10.22
C PHE A 143 8.78 7.07 -9.00
N ASN A 144 9.79 7.35 -8.19
CA ASN A 144 10.02 6.66 -6.93
C ASN A 144 9.69 7.58 -5.76
N GLY A 145 8.78 7.13 -4.88
CA GLY A 145 8.43 7.84 -3.65
C GLY A 145 9.60 7.92 -2.68
N ILE A 146 9.51 8.84 -1.72
CA ILE A 146 10.57 9.15 -0.76
C ILE A 146 10.03 9.03 0.66
N ASP A 147 10.75 8.28 1.50
CA ASP A 147 10.48 8.18 2.94
C ASP A 147 11.25 9.27 3.70
N PHE A 148 10.59 9.90 4.68
CA PHE A 148 11.15 10.94 5.55
C PHE A 148 11.10 10.44 6.99
N THR A 149 12.27 10.18 7.57
CA THR A 149 12.38 9.74 8.96
C THR A 149 12.10 10.90 9.93
N ASN A 150 11.92 10.58 11.20
CA ASN A 150 11.70 11.56 12.27
C ASN A 150 12.75 12.69 12.27
N GLN A 151 14.02 12.37 11.98
CA GLN A 151 15.11 13.36 11.90
C GLN A 151 14.97 14.34 10.72
N MET A 152 14.13 14.05 9.75
CA MET A 152 13.90 14.87 8.56
C MET A 152 12.64 15.75 8.69
N ILE A 153 11.90 15.60 9.79
CA ILE A 153 10.68 16.35 10.08
C ILE A 153 11.02 17.50 11.04
N ASN A 154 10.52 18.68 10.71
CA ASN A 154 10.68 19.85 11.58
C ASN A 154 9.69 19.78 12.75
N LYS A 155 10.18 19.35 13.92
CA LYS A 155 9.36 19.21 15.14
C LYS A 155 8.73 20.54 15.59
N SER A 156 9.42 21.68 15.41
CA SER A 156 8.88 22.99 15.76
C SER A 156 7.66 23.35 14.92
N LEU A 157 7.64 23.02 13.63
CA LEU A 157 6.46 23.21 12.78
C LEU A 157 5.33 22.27 13.16
N VAL A 158 5.66 21.00 13.48
CA VAL A 158 4.66 20.00 13.94
C VAL A 158 3.95 20.50 15.20
N GLN A 159 4.68 21.04 16.19
CA GLN A 159 4.08 21.62 17.40
C GLN A 159 3.15 22.81 17.09
N LYS A 160 3.43 23.55 16.02
CA LYS A 160 2.55 24.63 15.53
C LYS A 160 1.36 24.11 14.69
N GLY A 161 1.19 22.79 14.57
CA GLY A 161 0.11 22.17 13.78
C GLY A 161 0.39 22.14 12.28
N ILE A 162 1.65 22.24 11.86
CA ILE A 162 2.04 22.25 10.44
C ILE A 162 2.97 21.08 10.15
N PHE A 163 2.56 20.20 9.24
CA PHE A 163 3.40 19.12 8.73
C PHE A 163 4.00 19.52 7.38
N LYS A 164 5.32 19.53 7.29
CA LYS A 164 6.04 19.90 6.07
C LYS A 164 7.17 18.93 5.78
N LEU A 165 7.19 18.38 4.56
CA LEU A 165 8.30 17.56 4.08
C LEU A 165 9.43 18.43 3.53
N SER A 166 10.66 18.04 3.82
CA SER A 166 11.86 18.71 3.28
C SER A 166 11.88 18.61 1.75
N GLY A 167 12.02 19.75 1.08
CA GLY A 167 11.98 19.86 -0.38
C GLY A 167 10.64 20.35 -0.94
N LEU A 168 9.57 20.42 -0.12
CA LEU A 168 8.32 21.09 -0.46
C LEU A 168 8.29 22.51 0.10
N SER A 169 7.59 23.43 -0.57
CA SER A 169 7.52 24.83 -0.17
C SER A 169 6.45 25.06 0.89
N GLN A 170 5.33 24.36 0.81
CA GLN A 170 4.19 24.50 1.71
C GLN A 170 4.15 23.42 2.79
N GLY A 171 3.42 23.70 3.86
CA GLY A 171 3.07 22.76 4.90
C GLY A 171 1.59 22.42 4.87
N PHE A 172 1.23 21.32 5.49
CA PHE A 172 -0.14 20.82 5.61
C PHE A 172 -0.60 20.98 7.06
N THR A 173 -1.85 21.40 7.24
CA THR A 173 -2.42 21.53 8.57
C THR A 173 -2.65 20.16 9.19
N ILE A 174 -2.07 19.93 10.36
CA ILE A 174 -2.30 18.73 11.15
C ILE A 174 -3.67 18.86 11.81
N PRO A 175 -4.56 17.85 11.73
CA PRO A 175 -5.85 17.88 12.42
C PRO A 175 -5.69 18.13 13.93
N GLU A 176 -6.59 18.91 14.51
CA GLU A 176 -6.53 19.31 15.93
C GLU A 176 -6.62 18.13 16.89
N TYR A 177 -7.37 17.08 16.51
CA TYR A 177 -7.52 15.87 17.32
C TYR A 177 -6.25 15.02 17.43
N LEU A 178 -5.22 15.29 16.59
CA LEU A 178 -3.98 14.53 16.61
C LEU A 178 -3.01 15.08 17.68
N ASP A 179 -2.54 14.21 18.57
CA ASP A 179 -1.40 14.54 19.42
C ASP A 179 -0.13 14.68 18.57
N LYS A 180 0.41 15.89 18.55
CA LYS A 180 1.56 16.26 17.73
C LYS A 180 2.84 15.54 18.16
N ASN A 181 2.91 15.04 19.40
CA ASN A 181 4.06 14.27 19.90
C ASN A 181 4.12 12.86 19.30
N THR A 182 3.00 12.35 18.79
CA THR A 182 2.91 11.03 18.17
C THR A 182 3.41 10.98 16.73
N VAL A 183 3.68 12.14 16.10
CA VAL A 183 4.18 12.23 14.72
C VAL A 183 5.58 11.61 14.63
N LYS A 184 5.75 10.57 13.81
CA LYS A 184 6.98 9.79 13.69
C LYS A 184 7.74 10.02 12.38
N SER A 185 7.03 10.02 11.27
CA SER A 185 7.67 10.06 9.94
C SER A 185 6.71 10.60 8.89
N GLY A 186 7.20 10.74 7.66
CA GLY A 186 6.39 11.11 6.51
C GLY A 186 6.80 10.36 5.26
N ARG A 187 5.94 10.40 4.26
CA ARG A 187 6.23 9.86 2.93
C ARG A 187 5.72 10.80 1.85
N LEU A 188 6.46 10.88 0.77
CA LEU A 188 5.97 11.41 -0.50
C LEU A 188 5.70 10.19 -1.40
N VAL A 189 4.44 9.90 -1.65
CA VAL A 189 3.98 8.72 -2.40
C VAL A 189 3.55 9.14 -3.80
N VAL A 190 3.90 8.35 -4.79
CA VAL A 190 3.48 8.53 -6.18
C VAL A 190 2.26 7.66 -6.43
N ASN A 191 1.20 8.26 -6.93
CA ASN A 191 -0.02 7.58 -7.32
C ASN A 191 0.02 7.16 -8.80
N ASN A 192 -0.80 6.19 -9.19
CA ASN A 192 -0.83 5.68 -10.56
C ASN A 192 -1.24 6.75 -11.58
N SER A 193 -2.12 7.68 -11.19
CA SER A 193 -2.53 8.84 -12.02
C SER A 193 -1.45 9.92 -12.19
N LYS A 194 -0.22 9.66 -11.70
CA LYS A 194 0.89 10.63 -11.64
C LYS A 194 0.59 11.85 -10.76
N SER A 195 -0.36 11.75 -9.85
CA SER A 195 -0.52 12.65 -8.71
C SER A 195 0.36 12.21 -7.55
N PHE A 196 0.48 13.03 -6.52
CA PHE A 196 1.30 12.72 -5.35
C PHE A 196 0.45 12.79 -4.09
N THR A 197 0.85 12.01 -3.10
CA THR A 197 0.27 12.06 -1.75
C THR A 197 1.39 12.28 -0.75
N VAL A 198 1.21 13.27 0.11
CA VAL A 198 2.03 13.44 1.31
C VAL A 198 1.36 12.67 2.43
N GLU A 199 2.06 11.72 3.01
CA GLU A 199 1.61 10.91 4.14
C GLU A 199 2.32 11.37 5.41
N LEU A 200 1.54 11.68 6.46
CA LEU A 200 2.00 11.88 7.81
C LEU A 200 1.75 10.59 8.58
N LEU A 201 2.80 9.99 9.12
CA LEU A 201 2.72 8.79 9.94
C LEU A 201 2.84 9.17 11.41
N TYR A 202 1.90 8.69 12.21
CA TYR A 202 1.84 8.93 13.63
C TYR A 202 1.56 7.64 14.41
N GLU A 203 2.03 7.61 15.62
CA GLU A 203 1.89 6.47 16.52
C GLU A 203 0.57 6.57 17.27
N VAL A 204 -0.12 5.46 17.40
CA VAL A 204 -1.28 5.32 18.28
C VAL A 204 -0.99 4.19 19.26
N ASP A 205 -1.51 4.31 20.47
CA ASP A 205 -1.48 3.20 21.40
C ASP A 205 -2.19 2.01 20.77
N ASN A 206 -1.59 0.84 20.94
CA ASN A 206 -2.13 -0.38 20.35
C ASN A 206 -3.47 -0.69 21.00
N VAL A 207 -4.53 -0.42 20.28
CA VAL A 207 -5.91 -0.64 20.72
C VAL A 207 -6.39 -2.04 20.32
N TYR A 208 -5.65 -2.67 19.37
CA TYR A 208 -6.05 -3.95 18.81
C TYR A 208 -4.83 -4.86 18.56
N THR A 209 -4.76 -5.97 19.28
CA THR A 209 -4.00 -7.16 18.94
C THR A 209 -5.01 -8.25 18.59
N ALA A 210 -4.94 -8.81 17.36
CA ALA A 210 -5.66 -10.04 17.10
C ALA A 210 -5.18 -11.09 18.10
N PRO A 211 -6.01 -11.66 18.95
CA PRO A 211 -5.59 -12.69 19.87
C PRO A 211 -5.07 -13.89 19.06
N GLU A 212 -3.89 -14.43 19.43
CA GLU A 212 -3.35 -15.65 18.81
C GLU A 212 -4.26 -16.86 19.10
N GLU A 213 -5.04 -16.78 20.19
CA GLU A 213 -6.07 -17.73 20.56
C GLU A 213 -7.40 -16.99 20.76
N VAL A 214 -8.52 -17.65 20.45
CA VAL A 214 -9.86 -17.10 20.67
C VAL A 214 -10.03 -16.89 22.18
N PRO A 215 -10.24 -15.65 22.66
CA PRO A 215 -10.38 -15.40 24.08
C PRO A 215 -11.67 -16.07 24.60
N VAL A 216 -11.63 -16.52 25.84
CA VAL A 216 -12.85 -16.97 26.55
C VAL A 216 -13.73 -15.73 26.75
N ILE A 217 -14.91 -15.73 26.13
CA ILE A 217 -15.89 -14.64 26.28
C ILE A 217 -16.73 -14.95 27.52
N PRO A 218 -16.80 -14.06 28.53
CA PRO A 218 -17.66 -14.23 29.68
C PRO A 218 -19.15 -14.39 29.29
N GLU A 219 -19.88 -15.25 29.99
CA GLU A 219 -21.30 -15.54 29.65
C GLU A 219 -22.24 -14.33 29.86
N ASP A 220 -21.88 -13.40 30.73
CA ASP A 220 -22.61 -12.17 31.00
C ASP A 220 -22.29 -11.02 30.04
N MET A 221 -21.33 -11.20 29.16
CA MET A 221 -20.93 -10.17 28.19
C MET A 221 -21.96 -10.09 27.04
N LEU A 222 -22.40 -8.87 26.70
CA LEU A 222 -23.23 -8.67 25.52
C LEU A 222 -22.38 -8.74 24.24
N VAL A 223 -22.62 -9.78 23.47
CA VAL A 223 -21.88 -10.08 22.24
C VAL A 223 -22.72 -9.76 21.00
N ALA A 224 -22.09 -9.19 19.97
CA ALA A 224 -22.66 -9.11 18.63
C ALA A 224 -21.80 -9.91 17.65
N ALA A 225 -22.43 -10.70 16.77
CA ALA A 225 -21.76 -11.38 15.67
C ALA A 225 -22.09 -10.67 14.36
N ILE A 226 -21.08 -10.44 13.53
CA ILE A 226 -21.19 -9.73 12.25
C ILE A 226 -20.75 -10.63 11.10
N ASP A 227 -21.71 -10.95 10.23
CA ASP A 227 -21.49 -11.64 8.95
C ASP A 227 -21.40 -10.61 7.80
N PRO A 228 -20.28 -10.52 7.09
CA PRO A 228 -20.10 -9.60 5.97
C PRO A 228 -20.65 -10.16 4.66
N GLY A 229 -21.49 -9.40 4.00
CA GLY A 229 -22.11 -9.76 2.73
C GLY A 229 -21.87 -8.72 1.61
N VAL A 230 -22.43 -8.98 0.45
CA VAL A 230 -22.34 -8.10 -0.74
C VAL A 230 -23.59 -7.22 -0.89
N ASP A 231 -24.76 -7.75 -0.62
CA ASP A 231 -26.03 -7.03 -0.71
C ASP A 231 -26.37 -6.38 0.62
N ASN A 232 -26.35 -7.13 1.70
CA ASN A 232 -26.24 -6.60 3.05
C ASN A 232 -24.75 -6.57 3.39
N LEU A 233 -24.20 -5.38 3.60
CA LEU A 233 -22.77 -5.24 3.91
C LEU A 233 -22.43 -5.92 5.23
N PHE A 234 -23.32 -5.80 6.21
CA PHE A 234 -23.26 -6.50 7.48
C PHE A 234 -24.63 -7.00 7.90
N THR A 235 -24.70 -8.24 8.33
CA THR A 235 -25.78 -8.78 9.12
C THR A 235 -25.27 -8.91 10.55
N ILE A 236 -25.94 -8.25 11.52
CA ILE A 236 -25.49 -8.17 12.91
C ILE A 236 -26.55 -8.83 13.78
N VAL A 237 -26.15 -9.86 14.53
CA VAL A 237 -26.98 -10.55 15.50
C VAL A 237 -26.44 -10.40 16.91
N PHE A 238 -27.28 -10.47 17.94
CA PHE A 238 -26.90 -10.21 19.32
C PHE A 238 -27.13 -11.44 20.19
N SER A 239 -26.32 -11.65 21.23
CA SER A 239 -26.44 -12.78 22.17
C SER A 239 -27.69 -12.73 23.06
N ASP A 240 -28.29 -11.56 23.25
CA ASP A 240 -29.52 -11.39 24.01
C ASP A 240 -30.81 -11.53 23.19
N TYR A 241 -30.67 -12.07 21.95
CA TYR A 241 -31.79 -12.34 21.04
C TYR A 241 -32.63 -11.14 20.63
N ARG A 242 -32.14 -9.91 20.83
CA ARG A 242 -32.80 -8.72 20.26
C ARG A 242 -32.83 -8.76 18.75
N GLU A 243 -33.62 -7.90 18.12
CA GLU A 243 -33.76 -7.81 16.67
C GLU A 243 -32.43 -7.61 15.97
N ALA A 244 -32.17 -8.39 14.91
CA ALA A 244 -30.94 -8.30 14.10
C ALA A 244 -30.92 -6.99 13.32
N LEU A 245 -29.71 -6.43 13.15
CA LEU A 245 -29.47 -5.24 12.34
C LEU A 245 -28.94 -5.63 10.96
N LEU A 246 -29.55 -5.07 9.92
CA LEU A 246 -29.09 -5.21 8.55
C LEU A 246 -28.48 -3.89 8.06
N VAL A 247 -27.23 -3.92 7.66
CA VAL A 247 -26.52 -2.77 7.08
C VAL A 247 -26.49 -2.91 5.58
N ASP A 248 -27.20 -2.05 4.87
CA ASP A 248 -27.32 -2.10 3.40
C ASP A 248 -25.99 -1.73 2.71
N GLY A 249 -25.54 -2.56 1.79
CA GLY A 249 -24.36 -2.35 0.94
C GLY A 249 -24.68 -1.81 -0.46
N LYS A 250 -25.95 -1.54 -0.80
CA LYS A 250 -26.38 -1.19 -2.16
C LYS A 250 -25.71 0.07 -2.69
N GLN A 251 -25.52 1.10 -1.87
CA GLN A 251 -24.85 2.34 -2.29
C GLN A 251 -23.41 2.06 -2.70
N LEU A 252 -22.65 1.36 -1.87
CA LEU A 252 -21.26 0.93 -2.17
C LEU A 252 -21.20 0.13 -3.47
N LYS A 253 -22.10 -0.84 -3.63
CA LYS A 253 -22.21 -1.70 -4.81
C LYS A 253 -22.52 -0.89 -6.07
N ASN A 254 -23.50 0.02 -6.01
CA ASN A 254 -23.90 0.85 -7.14
C ASN A 254 -22.81 1.82 -7.56
N THR A 255 -22.17 2.50 -6.62
CA THR A 255 -21.03 3.39 -6.88
C THR A 255 -19.88 2.64 -7.53
N ASN A 256 -19.51 1.49 -6.96
CA ASN A 256 -18.48 0.61 -7.49
C ASN A 256 -18.79 0.17 -8.92
N ASN A 257 -19.99 -0.31 -9.19
CA ASN A 257 -20.41 -0.77 -10.52
C ASN A 257 -20.43 0.35 -11.56
N LYS A 258 -20.90 1.55 -11.17
CA LYS A 258 -20.94 2.72 -12.06
C LYS A 258 -19.54 3.15 -12.51
N ILE A 259 -18.56 3.17 -11.58
CA ILE A 259 -17.18 3.55 -11.91
C ILE A 259 -16.50 2.44 -12.72
N ASN A 260 -16.65 1.17 -12.31
CA ASN A 260 -16.09 0.03 -13.04
C ASN A 260 -16.61 -0.06 -14.48
N SER A 261 -17.88 0.26 -14.72
CA SER A 261 -18.42 0.30 -16.08
C SER A 261 -17.75 1.36 -16.95
N LYS A 262 -17.41 2.52 -16.38
CA LYS A 262 -16.64 3.56 -17.09
C LYS A 262 -15.20 3.10 -17.38
N ILE A 263 -14.54 2.47 -16.41
CA ILE A 263 -13.19 1.93 -16.56
C ILE A 263 -13.19 0.87 -17.68
N ASN A 264 -14.10 -0.11 -17.61
CA ASN A 264 -14.18 -1.20 -18.58
C ASN A 264 -14.42 -0.69 -20.00
N ARG A 265 -15.23 0.36 -20.15
CA ARG A 265 -15.48 0.98 -21.47
C ARG A 265 -14.21 1.59 -22.07
N ILE A 266 -13.37 2.22 -21.26
CA ILE A 266 -12.10 2.79 -21.74
C ILE A 266 -11.09 1.67 -21.97
N GLN A 267 -11.04 0.70 -21.07
CA GLN A 267 -10.11 -0.40 -21.14
C GLN A 267 -10.34 -1.30 -22.34
N SER A 268 -11.60 -1.53 -22.75
CA SER A 268 -11.89 -2.31 -23.95
C SER A 268 -11.29 -1.74 -25.22
N VAL A 269 -11.12 -0.41 -25.32
CA VAL A 269 -10.43 0.24 -26.44
C VAL A 269 -8.93 -0.09 -26.41
N HIS A 270 -8.31 -0.01 -25.23
CA HIS A 270 -6.89 -0.34 -25.06
C HIS A 270 -6.60 -1.84 -25.30
N ASP A 271 -7.55 -2.71 -24.96
CA ASP A 271 -7.42 -4.14 -25.22
C ASP A 271 -7.41 -4.44 -26.73
N VAL A 272 -8.27 -3.76 -27.50
CA VAL A 272 -8.27 -3.87 -28.97
C VAL A 272 -6.97 -3.30 -29.58
N GLU A 273 -6.47 -2.17 -29.07
CA GLU A 273 -5.19 -1.61 -29.50
C GLU A 273 -4.03 -2.58 -29.24
N ARG A 274 -4.04 -3.23 -28.08
CA ARG A 274 -3.03 -4.22 -27.68
C ARG A 274 -3.09 -5.46 -28.59
N GLU A 275 -4.29 -5.99 -28.87
CA GLU A 275 -4.48 -7.12 -29.78
C GLU A 275 -3.98 -6.81 -31.19
N ASN A 276 -4.32 -5.62 -31.73
CA ASN A 276 -3.84 -5.17 -33.03
C ASN A 276 -2.30 -5.06 -33.06
N LEU A 277 -1.68 -4.60 -31.98
CA LEU A 277 -0.24 -4.50 -31.86
C LEU A 277 0.43 -5.89 -31.79
N MET A 278 -0.19 -6.84 -31.08
CA MET A 278 0.24 -8.25 -31.03
C MET A 278 0.21 -8.88 -32.42
N MET A 279 -0.85 -8.66 -33.19
CA MET A 279 -0.97 -9.17 -34.56
C MET A 279 0.09 -8.58 -35.49
N LYS A 280 0.36 -7.27 -35.36
CA LYS A 280 1.35 -6.57 -36.21
C LYS A 280 2.80 -6.96 -35.88
N THR A 281 3.11 -7.20 -34.62
CA THR A 281 4.49 -7.45 -34.16
C THR A 281 4.84 -8.93 -33.99
N GLY A 282 3.82 -9.81 -34.03
CA GLY A 282 4.00 -11.24 -33.69
C GLY A 282 4.33 -11.48 -32.20
N ASN A 283 4.34 -10.45 -31.37
CA ASN A 283 4.68 -10.56 -29.96
C ASN A 283 3.43 -10.80 -29.10
N THR A 284 3.22 -12.02 -28.65
CA THR A 284 2.07 -12.41 -27.83
C THR A 284 2.18 -11.99 -26.34
N LYS A 285 3.33 -11.45 -25.92
CA LYS A 285 3.61 -11.05 -24.52
C LYS A 285 3.71 -9.53 -24.34
N LEU A 286 2.88 -8.77 -25.04
CA LEU A 286 2.86 -7.32 -24.83
C LEU A 286 2.26 -6.97 -23.45
N PRO A 287 2.83 -5.96 -22.77
CA PRO A 287 2.30 -5.50 -21.50
C PRO A 287 0.86 -4.99 -21.63
N TYR A 288 0.15 -4.96 -20.51
CA TYR A 288 -1.18 -4.40 -20.44
C TYR A 288 -1.14 -2.90 -20.73
N ILE A 289 -1.97 -2.44 -21.65
CA ILE A 289 -2.07 -1.03 -22.00
C ILE A 289 -3.11 -0.36 -21.11
N THR A 290 -2.71 0.67 -20.41
CA THR A 290 -3.60 1.51 -19.60
C THR A 290 -3.41 2.98 -19.95
N SER A 291 -4.26 3.85 -19.43
CA SER A 291 -4.15 5.30 -19.62
C SER A 291 -4.25 6.03 -18.29
N GLN A 292 -3.66 7.22 -18.22
CA GLN A 292 -3.78 8.09 -17.06
C GLN A 292 -5.24 8.33 -16.64
N ARG A 293 -6.17 8.31 -17.61
CA ARG A 293 -7.61 8.43 -17.33
C ARG A 293 -8.16 7.21 -16.61
N VAL A 294 -7.74 6.01 -16.97
CA VAL A 294 -8.11 4.76 -16.28
C VAL A 294 -7.55 4.76 -14.86
N ASP A 295 -6.27 5.13 -14.70
CA ASP A 295 -5.63 5.20 -13.40
C ASP A 295 -6.32 6.23 -12.48
N ALA A 296 -6.67 7.40 -13.00
CA ALA A 296 -7.41 8.41 -12.26
C ALA A 296 -8.82 7.94 -11.84
N LEU A 297 -9.50 7.13 -12.67
CA LEU A 297 -10.79 6.54 -12.32
C LEU A 297 -10.65 5.48 -11.21
N TRP A 298 -9.58 4.68 -11.22
CA TRP A 298 -9.29 3.74 -10.14
C TRP A 298 -9.03 4.47 -8.82
N GLU A 299 -8.23 5.53 -8.81
CA GLU A 299 -7.97 6.34 -7.61
C GLU A 299 -9.24 7.04 -7.11
N TYR A 300 -10.04 7.59 -8.02
CA TYR A 300 -11.33 8.20 -7.69
C TYR A 300 -12.28 7.18 -7.04
N ARG A 301 -12.38 5.98 -7.63
CA ARG A 301 -13.16 4.87 -7.09
C ARG A 301 -12.73 4.51 -5.66
N ASP A 302 -11.44 4.29 -5.46
CA ASP A 302 -10.90 3.87 -4.16
C ASP A 302 -11.13 4.94 -3.09
N ARG A 303 -11.04 6.21 -3.44
CA ARG A 303 -11.32 7.33 -2.55
C ARG A 303 -12.79 7.39 -2.13
N ILE A 304 -13.71 7.24 -3.08
CA ILE A 304 -15.16 7.25 -2.78
C ILE A 304 -15.54 6.04 -1.95
N LEU A 305 -15.11 4.84 -2.34
CA LEU A 305 -15.39 3.64 -1.56
C LEU A 305 -14.82 3.73 -0.14
N TYR A 306 -13.63 4.30 0.02
CA TYR A 306 -13.03 4.55 1.32
C TYR A 306 -13.91 5.48 2.18
N HIS A 307 -14.39 6.58 1.61
CA HIS A 307 -15.29 7.51 2.28
C HIS A 307 -16.59 6.82 2.70
N ASP A 308 -17.24 6.13 1.76
CA ASP A 308 -18.51 5.48 1.98
C ASP A 308 -18.42 4.41 3.08
N TYR A 309 -17.48 3.47 2.99
CA TYR A 309 -17.38 2.42 3.99
C TYR A 309 -16.88 2.96 5.36
N THR A 310 -16.06 4.01 5.36
CA THR A 310 -15.62 4.66 6.59
C THR A 310 -16.82 5.30 7.32
N THR A 311 -17.74 5.91 6.60
CA THR A 311 -18.99 6.44 7.15
C THR A 311 -19.87 5.34 7.70
N ILE A 312 -20.10 4.27 6.93
CA ILE A 312 -20.91 3.11 7.35
C ILE A 312 -20.32 2.46 8.61
N THR A 313 -19.02 2.18 8.63
CA THR A 313 -18.40 1.56 9.82
C THR A 313 -18.43 2.47 11.04
N SER A 314 -18.35 3.80 10.90
CA SER A 314 -18.54 4.72 12.03
C SER A 314 -19.96 4.68 12.59
N GLU A 315 -20.96 4.53 11.73
CA GLU A 315 -22.36 4.42 12.12
C GLU A 315 -22.63 3.11 12.86
N VAL A 316 -22.10 1.99 12.35
CA VAL A 316 -22.16 0.68 13.00
C VAL A 316 -21.55 0.73 14.39
N VAL A 317 -20.33 1.28 14.53
CA VAL A 317 -19.68 1.42 15.83
C VAL A 317 -20.52 2.26 16.81
N ARG A 318 -21.05 3.39 16.34
CA ARG A 318 -21.92 4.25 17.17
C ARG A 318 -23.15 3.48 17.67
N THR A 319 -23.78 2.71 16.77
CA THR A 319 -24.95 1.88 17.12
C THR A 319 -24.58 0.81 18.14
N LEU A 320 -23.49 0.07 17.93
CA LEU A 320 -23.03 -0.97 18.86
C LEU A 320 -22.67 -0.39 20.24
N CYS A 321 -21.99 0.75 20.29
CA CYS A 321 -21.72 1.45 21.55
C CYS A 321 -23.02 1.85 22.28
N SER A 322 -24.02 2.38 21.55
CA SER A 322 -25.29 2.80 22.15
C SER A 322 -26.16 1.64 22.64
N THR A 323 -25.95 0.44 22.08
CA THR A 323 -26.66 -0.79 22.50
C THR A 323 -25.96 -1.54 23.63
N GLY A 324 -24.81 -1.07 24.09
CA GLY A 324 -24.05 -1.66 25.19
C GLY A 324 -23.27 -2.91 24.81
N VAL A 325 -22.98 -3.14 23.54
CA VAL A 325 -22.17 -4.29 23.09
C VAL A 325 -20.73 -4.14 23.57
N GLU A 326 -20.20 -5.19 24.19
CA GLU A 326 -18.85 -5.24 24.77
C GLU A 326 -17.89 -6.07 23.95
N CYS A 327 -18.40 -7.05 23.17
CA CYS A 327 -17.61 -7.90 22.29
C CYS A 327 -18.27 -8.05 20.92
N VAL A 328 -17.45 -8.01 19.87
CA VAL A 328 -17.89 -8.24 18.49
C VAL A 328 -17.11 -9.38 17.87
N ILE A 329 -17.82 -10.39 17.37
CA ILE A 329 -17.26 -11.50 16.60
C ILE A 329 -17.39 -11.13 15.11
N LEU A 330 -16.23 -11.04 14.41
CA LEU A 330 -16.19 -10.77 12.98
C LEU A 330 -15.88 -12.05 12.21
N GLY A 331 -16.81 -12.49 11.38
CA GLY A 331 -16.62 -13.57 10.44
C GLY A 331 -15.78 -13.13 9.23
N TYR A 332 -14.78 -13.93 8.84
CA TYR A 332 -14.03 -13.70 7.60
C TYR A 332 -13.36 -14.95 7.09
N ASN A 333 -13.60 -15.27 5.82
CA ASN A 333 -12.92 -16.38 5.14
C ASN A 333 -11.91 -15.82 4.12
N GLN A 334 -10.61 -16.07 4.32
CA GLN A 334 -9.54 -15.60 3.43
C GLN A 334 -9.64 -16.18 2.01
N GLY A 335 -10.20 -17.39 1.86
CA GLY A 335 -10.33 -18.10 0.58
C GLY A 335 -11.59 -17.77 -0.24
N ILE A 336 -12.54 -17.02 0.32
CA ILE A 336 -13.88 -16.82 -0.28
C ILE A 336 -13.82 -16.22 -1.70
N LYS A 337 -12.88 -15.30 -1.97
CA LYS A 337 -12.71 -14.70 -3.30
C LYS A 337 -12.14 -15.64 -4.35
N GLN A 338 -11.36 -16.64 -3.95
CA GLN A 338 -10.70 -17.58 -4.86
C GLN A 338 -11.59 -18.76 -5.22
N ARG A 339 -12.55 -19.12 -4.35
CA ARG A 339 -13.43 -20.30 -4.50
C ARG A 339 -14.89 -19.94 -4.78
N ALA A 340 -15.25 -18.66 -4.81
CA ALA A 340 -16.62 -18.24 -5.02
C ALA A 340 -17.09 -18.54 -6.44
N ASN A 341 -17.96 -19.55 -6.59
CA ASN A 341 -18.65 -19.87 -7.84
C ASN A 341 -20.11 -19.41 -7.81
N MET A 342 -20.32 -18.10 -7.58
CA MET A 342 -21.63 -17.48 -7.44
C MET A 342 -22.22 -16.97 -8.77
N GLY A 343 -21.65 -17.39 -9.89
CA GLY A 343 -21.98 -16.91 -11.22
C GLY A 343 -21.28 -15.59 -11.59
N LYS A 344 -21.12 -15.35 -12.90
CA LYS A 344 -20.28 -14.27 -13.47
C LYS A 344 -20.59 -12.86 -12.94
N LYS A 345 -21.86 -12.55 -12.69
CA LYS A 345 -22.32 -11.23 -12.20
C LYS A 345 -21.96 -11.03 -10.69
N ASN A 346 -22.24 -12.04 -9.89
CA ASN A 346 -21.98 -11.97 -8.45
C ASN A 346 -20.47 -12.05 -8.14
N ASN A 347 -19.73 -12.90 -8.82
CA ASN A 347 -18.27 -12.97 -8.70
C ASN A 347 -17.62 -11.62 -9.03
N ARG A 348 -18.08 -10.90 -10.07
CA ARG A 348 -17.59 -9.56 -10.41
C ARG A 348 -17.89 -8.55 -9.30
N ASN A 349 -19.10 -8.54 -8.75
CA ASN A 349 -19.47 -7.62 -7.68
C ASN A 349 -18.66 -7.89 -6.40
N PHE A 350 -18.49 -9.16 -6.05
CA PHE A 350 -17.75 -9.60 -4.88
C PHE A 350 -16.24 -9.31 -4.98
N ALA A 351 -15.65 -9.52 -6.17
CA ALA A 351 -14.21 -9.31 -6.38
C ALA A 351 -13.77 -7.86 -6.17
N TYR A 352 -14.64 -6.90 -6.51
CA TYR A 352 -14.29 -5.48 -6.48
C TYR A 352 -14.59 -4.76 -5.17
N ILE A 353 -15.41 -5.31 -4.28
CA ILE A 353 -15.66 -4.72 -2.95
C ILE A 353 -14.50 -5.13 -2.01
N PRO A 354 -13.80 -4.19 -1.38
CA PRO A 354 -12.65 -4.51 -0.52
C PRO A 354 -13.09 -4.94 0.89
N ILE A 355 -13.84 -6.05 1.02
CA ILE A 355 -14.46 -6.52 2.27
C ILE A 355 -13.44 -6.58 3.42
N LYS A 356 -12.25 -7.16 3.18
CA LYS A 356 -11.21 -7.21 4.23
C LYS A 356 -10.83 -5.82 4.74
N LYS A 357 -10.63 -4.84 3.86
CA LYS A 357 -10.33 -3.46 4.27
C LYS A 357 -11.47 -2.81 5.06
N ILE A 358 -12.71 -3.14 4.72
CA ILE A 358 -13.90 -2.65 5.42
C ILE A 358 -13.96 -3.26 6.83
N LEU A 359 -13.74 -4.56 6.95
CA LEU A 359 -13.70 -5.26 8.25
C LEU A 359 -12.51 -4.78 9.10
N ASP A 360 -11.32 -4.59 8.52
CA ASP A 360 -10.18 -4.05 9.25
C ASP A 360 -10.45 -2.64 9.78
N ASN A 361 -11.13 -1.81 8.99
CA ASN A 361 -11.54 -0.47 9.42
C ASN A 361 -12.59 -0.53 10.56
N LEU A 362 -13.54 -1.46 10.46
CA LEU A 362 -14.55 -1.69 11.49
C LEU A 362 -13.89 -2.18 12.78
N ALA A 363 -13.07 -3.23 12.71
CA ALA A 363 -12.36 -3.81 13.84
C ALA A 363 -11.53 -2.76 14.59
N TRP A 364 -10.77 -1.96 13.83
CA TRP A 364 -10.00 -0.88 14.41
C TRP A 364 -10.85 0.15 15.16
N LYS A 365 -11.99 0.56 14.58
CA LYS A 365 -12.90 1.52 15.23
C LYS A 365 -13.57 0.94 16.47
N LEU A 366 -13.98 -0.32 16.44
CA LEU A 366 -14.56 -1.03 17.58
C LEU A 366 -13.58 -1.08 18.74
N SER A 367 -12.34 -1.51 18.47
CA SER A 367 -11.29 -1.57 19.49
C SER A 367 -10.99 -0.19 20.08
N LYS A 368 -10.96 0.86 19.24
CA LYS A 368 -10.79 2.24 19.72
C LYS A 368 -11.96 2.72 20.59
N ALA A 369 -13.15 2.18 20.38
CA ALA A 369 -14.33 2.44 21.22
C ALA A 369 -14.35 1.59 22.50
N GLY A 370 -13.34 0.75 22.75
CA GLY A 370 -13.27 -0.14 23.91
C GLY A 370 -14.03 -1.46 23.75
N ILE A 371 -14.53 -1.77 22.56
CA ILE A 371 -15.24 -3.02 22.26
C ILE A 371 -14.21 -4.08 21.88
N MET A 372 -14.26 -5.25 22.54
CA MET A 372 -13.43 -6.41 22.20
C MET A 372 -13.79 -6.91 20.80
N VAL A 373 -12.78 -7.28 20.00
CA VAL A 373 -13.01 -7.83 18.66
C VAL A 373 -12.36 -9.20 18.55
N VAL A 374 -13.15 -10.18 18.15
CA VAL A 374 -12.73 -11.56 17.93
C VAL A 374 -12.93 -11.90 16.45
N TRP A 375 -11.89 -12.40 15.80
CA TRP A 375 -12.00 -12.90 14.43
C TRP A 375 -12.31 -14.38 14.42
N THR A 376 -13.26 -14.79 13.58
CA THR A 376 -13.59 -16.21 13.37
C THR A 376 -13.54 -16.56 11.88
N GLU A 377 -13.19 -17.80 11.57
CA GLU A 377 -13.23 -18.31 10.21
C GLU A 377 -14.63 -18.85 9.89
N GLU A 378 -15.23 -18.40 8.80
CA GLU A 378 -16.58 -18.79 8.36
C GLU A 378 -16.59 -20.04 7.45
N SER A 379 -15.55 -20.88 7.47
CA SER A 379 -15.51 -22.08 6.64
C SER A 379 -16.66 -23.01 7.01
N TYR A 380 -17.52 -23.34 6.02
CA TYR A 380 -18.63 -24.30 6.12
C TYR A 380 -19.81 -23.93 7.02
N THR A 381 -19.86 -22.75 7.65
CA THR A 381 -20.97 -22.37 8.54
C THR A 381 -22.34 -22.31 7.85
N SER A 382 -22.38 -21.96 6.55
CA SER A 382 -23.61 -21.97 5.75
C SER A 382 -24.13 -23.37 5.38
N GLN A 383 -23.35 -24.44 5.63
CA GLN A 383 -23.71 -25.83 5.35
C GLN A 383 -23.98 -26.62 6.65
N ALA A 384 -23.60 -26.09 7.80
CA ALA A 384 -23.84 -26.70 9.08
C ALA A 384 -25.24 -26.31 9.59
N SER A 385 -26.04 -27.31 9.93
CA SER A 385 -27.32 -27.07 10.63
C SER A 385 -27.06 -26.78 12.09
N PHE A 386 -27.55 -25.66 12.59
CA PHE A 386 -27.47 -25.31 14.03
C PHE A 386 -28.27 -26.30 14.91
N ILE A 387 -29.23 -27.05 14.32
CA ILE A 387 -30.12 -27.95 15.01
C ILE A 387 -29.59 -29.38 15.10
N ASP A 388 -28.66 -29.74 14.15
CA ASP A 388 -28.19 -31.11 13.97
C ASP A 388 -26.81 -31.39 14.62
N ASN A 389 -26.35 -30.52 15.48
CA ASN A 389 -25.13 -30.74 16.29
C ASN A 389 -25.45 -31.35 17.64
#